data_a91be4a7ce59018e2b008c75c9c46ada
#
_entry.id   a91be4a7ce59018e2b008c75c9c46ada
#
_cell.length_a   1.000
_cell.length_b   1.000
_cell.length_c   1.000
_cell.angle_alpha   90.00
_cell.angle_beta   90.00
_cell.angle_gamma   90.00
#
_symmetry.space_group_name_H-M   'P 1'
#
loop_
_entity.id
_entity.type
_entity.pdbx_description
1 polymer ?
#
loop_
_entity_poly.entity_id
_entity_poly.type
_entity_poly.pdbx_seq_one_letter_code
_entity_poly.pdbx_strand_id
1 'polypeptide(L)'
;MTLTLTSTPAADGFWMPAEFEPHAGCWMLWPERPDNWREAARPAQHAFAAVAAAISRFEPLTMGVSKGQYRVARALLDPRIRVIELSHDDCWMRDVGPTFVVDKRGAVRGVDWHFNAWGGLQGGLYFPWDQDELVARKVLEIEGRERYRAPLINEGGAIHVDGEGTALVTEECLLNTNRNPRLDRETLERHLRDYLGVSTVIWLGKGVFNDETDGHIDNLACFARPGEVCLTWTDDERDPQHAISRDAWERLNDARDARGRRFKVHKLPSPGPLYMNAKEASGLATRKGTKKRPAGDRLAGSYVNFFIANGGIVMPQLDARTDRAAASILRKVFPKRRVVGVPAREVLLGGGNIHCITQQVPAAGLQRKKPER
;
A
#
# COMPACT_ATOMS: atom_id res chain seq x y z
N MET A 1 9.68 21.70 12.97
CA MET A 1 10.49 20.66 12.28
C MET A 1 10.43 19.40 13.12
N THR A 2 10.17 18.23 12.50
CA THR A 2 10.21 16.97 13.25
C THR A 2 11.64 16.59 13.59
N LEU A 3 11.85 16.02 14.80
CA LEU A 3 13.14 15.50 15.22
C LEU A 3 13.47 14.24 14.39
N THR A 4 14.64 14.21 13.76
CA THR A 4 15.17 12.99 13.14
C THR A 4 16.09 12.29 14.13
N LEU A 5 15.75 11.03 14.44
CA LEU A 5 16.48 10.18 15.35
C LEU A 5 17.66 9.50 14.64
N THR A 6 18.73 9.24 15.36
CA THR A 6 19.93 8.55 14.84
C THR A 6 19.95 7.05 15.15
N SER A 7 19.06 6.60 16.05
CA SER A 7 18.81 5.18 16.36
C SER A 7 17.90 4.53 15.32
N THR A 8 17.59 3.25 15.53
CA THR A 8 16.56 2.53 14.74
C THR A 8 15.32 2.26 15.59
N PRO A 9 14.13 2.10 14.97
CA PRO A 9 12.92 1.73 15.70
C PRO A 9 13.10 0.55 16.63
N ALA A 10 13.67 -0.56 16.16
CA ALA A 10 13.87 -1.76 16.97
C ALA A 10 14.79 -1.53 18.18
N ALA A 11 15.88 -0.75 18.01
CA ALA A 11 16.77 -0.39 19.10
C ALA A 11 16.06 0.43 20.20
N ASP A 12 15.10 1.26 19.81
CA ASP A 12 14.28 2.07 20.73
C ASP A 12 13.04 1.32 21.24
N GLY A 13 12.85 0.06 20.84
CA GLY A 13 11.71 -0.78 21.28
C GLY A 13 10.42 -0.52 20.53
N PHE A 14 10.50 0.05 19.32
CA PHE A 14 9.36 0.26 18.42
C PHE A 14 9.23 -0.88 17.42
N TRP A 15 8.00 -1.10 16.95
CA TRP A 15 7.68 -2.04 15.87
C TRP A 15 6.55 -1.49 14.99
N MET A 16 6.46 -1.95 13.75
CA MET A 16 5.33 -1.67 12.87
C MET A 16 4.12 -2.50 13.33
N PRO A 17 3.00 -1.87 13.72
CA PRO A 17 1.78 -2.59 14.04
C PRO A 17 1.11 -3.10 12.76
N ALA A 18 0.28 -4.15 12.88
CA ALA A 18 -0.49 -4.63 11.75
C ALA A 18 -1.58 -3.64 11.34
N GLU A 19 -1.96 -3.64 10.06
CA GLU A 19 -3.02 -2.78 9.54
C GLU A 19 -4.40 -3.09 10.14
N PHE A 20 -4.63 -4.32 10.59
CA PHE A 20 -5.89 -4.67 11.25
C PHE A 20 -5.99 -4.24 12.73
N GLU A 21 -4.93 -3.67 13.31
CA GLU A 21 -4.96 -3.05 14.64
C GLU A 21 -5.68 -1.69 14.58
N PRO A 22 -6.12 -1.12 15.73
CA PRO A 22 -6.82 0.16 15.76
C PRO A 22 -6.01 1.33 15.17
N HIS A 23 -6.70 2.18 14.40
CA HIS A 23 -6.15 3.39 13.80
C HIS A 23 -6.63 4.66 14.52
N ALA A 24 -5.78 5.68 14.58
CA ALA A 24 -6.15 7.04 14.91
C ALA A 24 -6.75 7.78 13.68
N GLY A 25 -6.43 7.32 12.48
CA GLY A 25 -6.94 7.86 11.22
C GLY A 25 -6.18 7.33 10.01
N CYS A 26 -6.53 7.86 8.85
CA CYS A 26 -5.94 7.51 7.55
C CYS A 26 -5.52 8.77 6.79
N TRP A 27 -4.41 8.68 6.08
CA TRP A 27 -3.97 9.70 5.12
C TRP A 27 -4.19 9.25 3.70
N MET A 28 -4.52 10.21 2.82
CA MET A 28 -4.54 10.10 1.36
C MET A 28 -3.92 11.35 0.75
N LEU A 29 -3.49 11.26 -0.52
CA LEU A 29 -3.08 12.40 -1.35
C LEU A 29 -4.05 12.58 -2.51
N TRP A 30 -4.18 13.83 -2.99
CA TRP A 30 -5.13 14.18 -4.04
C TRP A 30 -4.54 13.99 -5.43
N PRO A 31 -5.22 13.28 -6.37
CA PRO A 31 -4.69 13.05 -7.71
C PRO A 31 -4.82 14.32 -8.57
N GLU A 32 -3.71 14.71 -9.22
CA GLU A 32 -3.70 15.89 -10.09
C GLU A 32 -2.83 15.74 -11.36
N ARG A 33 -1.93 14.76 -11.38
CA ARG A 33 -0.94 14.58 -12.43
C ARG A 33 -1.57 14.10 -13.76
N PRO A 34 -1.61 14.92 -14.86
CA PRO A 34 -2.38 14.58 -16.06
C PRO A 34 -1.73 13.51 -16.95
N ASP A 35 -0.44 13.21 -16.76
CA ASP A 35 0.30 12.16 -17.45
C ASP A 35 0.16 10.79 -16.78
N ASN A 36 -0.41 10.75 -15.56
CA ASN A 36 -0.81 9.53 -14.88
C ASN A 36 -2.34 9.39 -14.79
N TRP A 37 -3.06 10.50 -14.64
CA TRP A 37 -4.50 10.53 -14.42
C TRP A 37 -5.20 11.20 -15.62
N ARG A 38 -5.96 10.41 -16.38
CA ARG A 38 -6.62 10.87 -17.61
C ARG A 38 -7.56 12.07 -17.36
N GLU A 39 -7.80 12.85 -18.42
CA GLU A 39 -8.73 13.99 -18.40
C GLU A 39 -8.42 15.02 -17.29
N ALA A 40 -7.12 15.34 -17.10
CA ALA A 40 -6.63 16.23 -16.04
C ALA A 40 -7.07 15.75 -14.64
N ALA A 41 -7.01 14.48 -14.38
CA ALA A 41 -7.31 13.76 -13.14
C ALA A 41 -8.79 13.78 -12.70
N ARG A 42 -9.71 14.41 -13.40
CA ARG A 42 -11.12 14.55 -12.96
C ARG A 42 -11.80 13.23 -12.63
N PRO A 43 -11.75 12.16 -13.44
CA PRO A 43 -12.33 10.86 -13.08
C PRO A 43 -11.67 10.24 -11.85
N ALA A 44 -10.34 10.34 -11.73
CA ALA A 44 -9.61 9.87 -10.57
C ALA A 44 -9.99 10.64 -9.30
N GLN A 45 -10.15 11.97 -9.37
CA GLN A 45 -10.60 12.80 -8.25
C GLN A 45 -11.95 12.35 -7.69
N HIS A 46 -12.90 12.00 -8.55
CA HIS A 46 -14.18 11.44 -8.10
C HIS A 46 -14.01 10.05 -7.46
N ALA A 47 -13.15 9.19 -8.00
CA ALA A 47 -12.87 7.88 -7.41
C ALA A 47 -12.19 8.01 -6.04
N PHE A 48 -11.20 8.89 -5.90
CA PHE A 48 -10.53 9.18 -4.63
C PHE A 48 -11.49 9.77 -3.59
N ALA A 49 -12.37 10.68 -4.00
CA ALA A 49 -13.41 11.21 -3.12
C ALA A 49 -14.38 10.11 -2.64
N ALA A 50 -14.74 9.14 -3.50
CA ALA A 50 -15.57 8.01 -3.12
C ALA A 50 -14.86 7.07 -2.13
N VAL A 51 -13.56 6.78 -2.34
CA VAL A 51 -12.74 6.01 -1.40
C VAL A 51 -12.63 6.75 -0.06
N ALA A 52 -12.31 8.04 -0.08
CA ALA A 52 -12.22 8.87 1.11
C ALA A 52 -13.54 8.91 1.90
N ALA A 53 -14.68 9.04 1.22
CA ALA A 53 -16.01 8.98 1.82
C ALA A 53 -16.32 7.60 2.43
N ALA A 54 -15.86 6.51 1.81
CA ALA A 54 -16.01 5.17 2.35
C ALA A 54 -15.20 4.96 3.64
N ILE A 55 -13.94 5.40 3.67
CA ILE A 55 -13.05 5.31 4.83
C ILE A 55 -13.55 6.19 5.97
N SER A 56 -13.95 7.43 5.69
CA SER A 56 -14.40 8.41 6.70
C SER A 56 -15.66 7.98 7.49
N ARG A 57 -16.31 6.90 7.09
CA ARG A 57 -17.39 6.24 7.86
C ARG A 57 -16.88 5.44 9.04
N PHE A 58 -15.60 5.11 9.07
CA PHE A 58 -14.98 4.20 10.03
C PHE A 58 -13.90 4.88 10.85
N GLU A 59 -13.20 5.87 10.29
CA GLU A 59 -12.10 6.55 10.96
C GLU A 59 -11.87 7.95 10.37
N PRO A 60 -11.21 8.86 11.12
CA PRO A 60 -10.81 10.16 10.60
C PRO A 60 -9.92 10.04 9.38
N LEU A 61 -10.12 10.91 8.38
CA LEU A 61 -9.31 10.94 7.17
C LEU A 61 -8.73 12.34 6.95
N THR A 62 -7.44 12.38 6.60
CA THR A 62 -6.74 13.58 6.15
C THR A 62 -6.35 13.43 4.68
N MET A 63 -6.68 14.42 3.87
CA MET A 63 -6.31 14.52 2.46
C MET A 63 -5.24 15.59 2.28
N GLY A 64 -4.04 15.20 1.85
CA GLY A 64 -3.00 16.10 1.38
C GLY A 64 -3.30 16.56 -0.04
N VAL A 65 -3.26 17.87 -0.28
CA VAL A 65 -3.68 18.48 -1.55
C VAL A 65 -2.70 19.58 -1.91
N SER A 66 -2.31 19.70 -3.18
CA SER A 66 -1.52 20.84 -3.62
C SER A 66 -2.31 22.15 -3.50
N LYS A 67 -1.61 23.26 -3.38
CA LYS A 67 -2.21 24.59 -3.33
C LYS A 67 -3.17 24.84 -4.48
N GLY A 68 -2.80 24.40 -5.70
CA GLY A 68 -3.59 24.61 -6.91
C GLY A 68 -4.92 23.85 -6.91
N GLN A 69 -4.98 22.70 -6.23
CA GLN A 69 -6.13 21.80 -6.20
C GLN A 69 -7.02 21.97 -4.95
N TYR A 70 -6.60 22.77 -3.96
CA TYR A 70 -7.28 22.87 -2.67
C TYR A 70 -8.79 23.17 -2.81
N ARG A 71 -9.17 24.12 -3.64
CA ARG A 71 -10.58 24.49 -3.84
C ARG A 71 -11.39 23.38 -4.49
N VAL A 72 -10.80 22.69 -5.47
CA VAL A 72 -11.44 21.57 -6.17
C VAL A 72 -11.65 20.40 -5.20
N ALA A 73 -10.61 20.02 -4.49
CA ALA A 73 -10.67 18.94 -3.49
C ALA A 73 -11.70 19.28 -2.39
N ARG A 74 -11.69 20.48 -1.85
CA ARG A 74 -12.64 20.90 -0.80
C ARG A 74 -14.09 20.85 -1.27
N ALA A 75 -14.35 21.15 -2.55
CA ALA A 75 -15.71 21.10 -3.12
C ALA A 75 -16.21 19.65 -3.35
N LEU A 76 -15.31 18.69 -3.59
CA LEU A 76 -15.66 17.30 -3.87
C LEU A 76 -15.67 16.41 -2.62
N LEU A 77 -14.87 16.74 -1.61
CA LEU A 77 -14.73 15.93 -0.39
C LEU A 77 -15.80 16.26 0.65
N ASP A 78 -16.21 15.23 1.41
CA ASP A 78 -17.09 15.41 2.58
C ASP A 78 -16.49 16.47 3.53
N PRO A 79 -17.31 17.39 4.07
CA PRO A 79 -16.84 18.44 5.01
C PRO A 79 -16.08 17.91 6.23
N ARG A 80 -16.36 16.70 6.67
CA ARG A 80 -15.69 16.03 7.81
C ARG A 80 -14.27 15.63 7.52
N ILE A 81 -13.88 15.49 6.24
CA ILE A 81 -12.51 15.14 5.85
C ILE A 81 -11.61 16.35 6.04
N ARG A 82 -10.55 16.17 6.82
CA ARG A 82 -9.50 17.18 6.98
C ARG A 82 -8.74 17.34 5.69
N VAL A 83 -8.66 18.56 5.15
CA VAL A 83 -7.87 18.87 3.95
C VAL A 83 -6.70 19.75 4.34
N ILE A 84 -5.49 19.34 3.94
CA ILE A 84 -4.25 20.04 4.26
C ILE A 84 -3.50 20.34 2.97
N GLU A 85 -2.94 21.56 2.85
CA GLU A 85 -2.03 21.89 1.75
C GLU A 85 -0.71 21.12 1.92
N LEU A 86 -0.40 20.23 0.96
CA LEU A 86 0.79 19.42 0.93
C LEU A 86 1.22 19.18 -0.51
N SER A 87 2.42 19.64 -0.87
CA SER A 87 3.00 19.41 -2.20
C SER A 87 3.49 17.98 -2.35
N HIS A 88 3.18 17.36 -3.48
CA HIS A 88 3.59 16.01 -3.90
C HIS A 88 3.68 15.96 -5.43
N ASP A 89 4.33 14.94 -5.99
CA ASP A 89 4.43 14.75 -7.43
C ASP A 89 3.36 13.78 -7.94
N ASP A 90 3.01 12.73 -7.16
CA ASP A 90 1.84 11.86 -7.40
C ASP A 90 1.23 11.41 -6.06
N CYS A 91 0.07 10.74 -6.10
CA CYS A 91 -0.82 10.59 -4.94
C CYS A 91 -0.78 9.19 -4.29
N TRP A 92 0.32 8.48 -4.42
CA TRP A 92 0.52 7.11 -3.90
C TRP A 92 0.93 7.13 -2.42
N MET A 93 0.00 7.52 -1.56
CA MET A 93 0.25 7.77 -0.13
C MET A 93 0.84 6.57 0.62
N ARG A 94 0.54 5.34 0.21
CA ARG A 94 1.12 4.12 0.77
C ARG A 94 2.64 4.11 0.63
N ASP A 95 3.14 4.54 -0.52
CA ASP A 95 4.54 4.38 -0.91
C ASP A 95 5.40 5.59 -0.53
N VAL A 96 4.82 6.79 -0.65
CA VAL A 96 5.53 8.04 -0.35
C VAL A 96 5.31 8.52 1.09
N GLY A 97 4.32 7.98 1.79
CA GLY A 97 4.02 8.30 3.17
C GLY A 97 4.93 7.57 4.17
N PRO A 98 4.92 7.99 5.45
CA PRO A 98 5.71 7.32 6.48
C PRO A 98 5.14 5.96 6.84
N THR A 99 6.00 4.97 7.08
CA THR A 99 5.63 3.75 7.77
C THR A 99 5.61 4.03 9.28
N PHE A 100 4.43 3.99 9.89
CA PHE A 100 4.31 4.26 11.32
C PHE A 100 4.74 3.07 12.17
N VAL A 101 5.42 3.36 13.28
CA VAL A 101 5.86 2.40 14.28
C VAL A 101 5.40 2.84 15.68
N VAL A 102 5.17 1.88 16.56
CA VAL A 102 4.66 2.11 17.91
C VAL A 102 5.53 1.43 18.97
N ASP A 103 5.53 1.93 20.19
CA ASP A 103 6.15 1.29 21.34
C ASP A 103 5.10 0.81 22.36
N LYS A 104 5.52 0.00 23.33
CA LYS A 104 4.66 -0.53 24.40
C LYS A 104 4.09 0.54 25.34
N ARG A 105 4.58 1.77 25.30
CA ARG A 105 4.11 2.91 26.09
C ARG A 105 3.07 3.75 25.37
N GLY A 106 2.82 3.42 24.08
CA GLY A 106 1.84 4.10 23.25
C GLY A 106 2.39 5.27 22.45
N ALA A 107 3.71 5.45 22.42
CA ALA A 107 4.32 6.42 21.53
C ALA A 107 4.19 5.95 20.07
N VAL A 108 4.00 6.91 19.16
CA VAL A 108 3.92 6.69 17.72
C VAL A 108 5.03 7.51 17.07
N ARG A 109 5.84 6.87 16.23
CA ARG A 109 6.90 7.48 15.42
C ARG A 109 6.74 7.04 13.95
N GLY A 110 7.55 7.59 13.05
CA GLY A 110 7.52 7.19 11.65
C GLY A 110 8.88 6.85 11.08
N VAL A 111 8.90 5.84 10.22
CA VAL A 111 10.02 5.52 9.33
C VAL A 111 9.79 6.24 8.02
N ASP A 112 10.78 6.98 7.59
CA ASP A 112 10.84 7.70 6.33
C ASP A 112 11.87 7.00 5.44
N TRP A 113 11.38 6.27 4.43
CA TRP A 113 12.20 5.56 3.46
C TRP A 113 12.67 6.50 2.36
N HIS A 114 13.73 6.15 1.64
CA HIS A 114 14.03 6.80 0.38
C HIS A 114 13.05 6.33 -0.70
N PHE A 115 12.63 7.25 -1.56
CA PHE A 115 11.73 6.99 -2.67
C PHE A 115 12.38 7.36 -4.00
N ASN A 116 12.17 6.56 -5.04
CA ASN A 116 12.75 6.79 -6.37
C ASN A 116 11.78 6.53 -7.53
N ALA A 117 10.49 6.76 -7.30
CA ALA A 117 9.43 6.52 -8.28
C ALA A 117 9.44 5.07 -8.83
N TRP A 118 9.68 4.08 -7.97
CA TRP A 118 9.72 2.63 -8.24
C TRP A 118 10.77 2.18 -9.26
N GLY A 119 11.88 2.86 -9.38
CA GLY A 119 12.95 2.39 -10.28
C GLY A 119 13.94 3.45 -10.73
N GLY A 120 13.83 4.66 -10.22
CA GLY A 120 14.79 5.75 -10.48
C GLY A 120 14.76 6.21 -11.95
N LEU A 121 15.91 6.70 -12.42
CA LEU A 121 16.01 7.26 -13.77
C LEU A 121 15.91 6.22 -14.91
N GLN A 122 16.12 4.94 -14.61
CA GLN A 122 16.16 3.88 -15.64
C GLN A 122 14.86 3.08 -15.73
N GLY A 123 14.19 2.86 -14.58
CA GLY A 123 12.98 2.04 -14.50
C GLY A 123 11.80 2.73 -13.85
N GLY A 124 11.98 3.94 -13.29
CA GLY A 124 10.92 4.66 -12.60
C GLY A 124 9.76 5.10 -13.49
N LEU A 125 8.61 5.27 -12.87
CA LEU A 125 7.37 5.58 -13.61
C LEU A 125 7.29 7.06 -14.02
N TYR A 126 8.00 7.95 -13.30
CA TYR A 126 8.05 9.39 -13.61
C TYR A 126 9.29 10.08 -13.04
N PHE A 127 9.55 11.27 -13.56
CA PHE A 127 10.59 12.20 -13.10
C PHE A 127 10.09 13.64 -13.27
N PRO A 128 10.36 14.57 -12.29
CA PRO A 128 11.00 14.35 -11.00
C PRO A 128 10.07 13.69 -9.95
N TRP A 129 10.64 13.27 -8.80
CA TRP A 129 9.90 12.74 -7.63
C TRP A 129 10.35 13.39 -6.31
N ASP A 130 10.97 14.56 -6.38
CA ASP A 130 11.57 15.25 -5.22
C ASP A 130 10.53 15.72 -4.20
N GLN A 131 9.29 16.00 -4.62
CA GLN A 131 8.22 16.34 -3.69
C GLN A 131 7.68 15.09 -2.98
N ASP A 132 7.62 13.95 -3.66
CA ASP A 132 7.20 12.68 -3.10
C ASP A 132 8.21 12.17 -2.08
N GLU A 133 9.51 12.31 -2.33
CA GLU A 133 10.60 12.00 -1.39
C GLU A 133 10.47 12.77 -0.06
N LEU A 134 9.74 13.88 -0.04
CA LEU A 134 9.54 14.70 1.15
C LEU A 134 8.18 14.44 1.85
N VAL A 135 7.27 13.66 1.27
CA VAL A 135 5.91 13.48 1.81
C VAL A 135 5.96 12.86 3.21
N ALA A 136 6.72 11.77 3.41
CA ALA A 136 6.82 11.12 4.72
C ALA A 136 7.24 12.10 5.83
N ARG A 137 8.27 12.90 5.57
CA ARG A 137 8.74 13.93 6.51
C ARG A 137 7.66 14.98 6.78
N LYS A 138 6.99 15.51 5.73
CA LYS A 138 5.95 16.53 5.88
C LYS A 138 4.77 16.00 6.71
N VAL A 139 4.34 14.75 6.47
CA VAL A 139 3.28 14.10 7.24
C VAL A 139 3.67 13.96 8.71
N LEU A 140 4.90 13.52 9.01
CA LEU A 140 5.38 13.40 10.40
C LEU A 140 5.46 14.76 11.11
N GLU A 141 5.83 15.82 10.40
CA GLU A 141 5.80 17.18 10.94
C GLU A 141 4.37 17.62 11.29
N ILE A 142 3.40 17.35 10.42
CA ILE A 142 1.98 17.68 10.63
C ILE A 142 1.37 16.88 11.79
N GLU A 143 1.75 15.59 11.90
CA GLU A 143 1.32 14.70 12.98
C GLU A 143 2.07 14.93 14.30
N GLY A 144 3.11 15.78 14.31
CA GLY A 144 3.93 16.04 15.49
C GLY A 144 4.69 14.81 15.97
N ARG A 145 5.17 13.95 15.02
CA ARG A 145 5.84 12.69 15.32
C ARG A 145 7.33 12.75 14.98
N GLU A 146 8.14 12.05 15.80
CA GLU A 146 9.58 11.87 15.54
C GLU A 146 9.79 10.93 14.34
N ARG A 147 10.91 11.10 13.66
CA ARG A 147 11.25 10.46 12.40
C ARG A 147 12.51 9.60 12.53
N TYR A 148 12.48 8.38 11.98
CA TYR A 148 13.64 7.59 11.63
C TYR A 148 13.87 7.67 10.12
N ARG A 149 15.01 8.18 9.68
CA ARG A 149 15.38 8.17 8.27
C ARG A 149 16.09 6.86 7.95
N ALA A 150 15.45 6.00 7.17
CA ALA A 150 16.01 4.72 6.78
C ALA A 150 17.03 4.88 5.62
N PRO A 151 18.14 4.11 5.60
CA PRO A 151 19.20 4.25 4.61
C PRO A 151 18.96 3.42 3.34
N LEU A 152 17.71 3.10 3.00
CA LEU A 152 17.39 2.32 1.83
C LEU A 152 16.12 2.84 1.13
N ILE A 153 16.05 2.58 -0.17
CA ILE A 153 14.85 2.79 -0.96
C ILE A 153 13.86 1.67 -0.64
N ASN A 154 12.66 2.05 -0.19
CA ASN A 154 11.58 1.12 0.07
C ASN A 154 10.24 1.84 0.00
N GLU A 155 9.20 1.12 -0.30
CA GLU A 155 7.83 1.61 -0.36
C GLU A 155 6.94 0.89 0.64
N GLY A 156 5.93 1.57 1.17
CA GLY A 156 4.98 0.95 2.11
C GLY A 156 4.19 -0.20 1.51
N GLY A 157 3.93 -0.17 0.19
CA GLY A 157 3.28 -1.26 -0.56
C GLY A 157 4.15 -2.50 -0.75
N ALA A 158 5.48 -2.37 -0.62
CA ALA A 158 6.43 -3.48 -0.72
C ALA A 158 6.49 -4.35 0.55
N ILE A 159 5.88 -3.93 1.64
CA ILE A 159 5.92 -4.59 2.96
C ILE A 159 4.52 -4.77 3.55
N HIS A 160 4.27 -5.91 4.19
CA HIS A 160 3.07 -6.12 4.99
C HIS A 160 3.41 -6.92 6.25
N VAL A 161 2.91 -6.51 7.43
CA VAL A 161 3.28 -7.12 8.71
C VAL A 161 2.07 -7.64 9.49
N ASP A 162 2.30 -8.67 10.33
CA ASP A 162 1.29 -9.25 11.22
C ASP A 162 1.20 -8.56 12.59
N GLY A 163 2.07 -7.58 12.87
CA GLY A 163 2.20 -6.91 14.17
C GLY A 163 2.82 -7.78 15.27
N GLU A 164 3.05 -9.06 15.02
CA GLU A 164 3.61 -10.02 15.98
C GLU A 164 5.05 -10.44 15.65
N GLY A 165 5.64 -9.88 14.60
CA GLY A 165 7.05 -10.05 14.24
C GLY A 165 7.30 -10.69 12.89
N THR A 166 6.25 -10.89 12.06
CA THR A 166 6.38 -11.43 10.72
C THR A 166 6.13 -10.34 9.67
N ALA A 167 6.97 -10.29 8.65
CA ALA A 167 6.76 -9.50 7.45
C ALA A 167 6.59 -10.40 6.22
N LEU A 168 5.72 -10.00 5.29
CA LEU A 168 5.63 -10.51 3.92
C LEU A 168 6.27 -9.50 2.97
N VAL A 169 7.05 -9.98 2.02
CA VAL A 169 7.72 -9.21 0.96
C VAL A 169 7.81 -10.05 -0.31
N THR A 170 8.13 -9.43 -1.46
CA THR A 170 8.42 -10.15 -2.70
C THR A 170 9.90 -10.04 -3.08
N GLU A 171 10.43 -11.10 -3.69
CA GLU A 171 11.79 -11.11 -4.26
C GLU A 171 11.87 -10.15 -5.46
N GLU A 172 10.82 -10.14 -6.30
CA GLU A 172 10.73 -9.31 -7.49
C GLU A 172 10.91 -7.82 -7.18
N CYS A 173 10.36 -7.34 -6.04
CA CYS A 173 10.47 -5.95 -5.63
C CYS A 173 11.76 -5.66 -4.87
N LEU A 174 11.95 -6.28 -3.69
CA LEU A 174 13.04 -5.88 -2.79
C LEU A 174 14.43 -6.27 -3.27
N LEU A 175 14.56 -7.35 -4.06
CA LEU A 175 15.82 -7.77 -4.67
C LEU A 175 16.04 -7.15 -6.06
N ASN A 176 15.12 -6.29 -6.52
CA ASN A 176 15.30 -5.60 -7.79
C ASN A 176 16.47 -4.60 -7.71
N THR A 177 17.34 -4.67 -8.70
CA THR A 177 18.52 -3.79 -8.76
C THR A 177 18.18 -2.31 -8.95
N ASN A 178 16.95 -2.00 -9.34
CA ASN A 178 16.46 -0.64 -9.49
C ASN A 178 16.06 0.05 -8.16
N ARG A 179 16.11 -0.66 -7.04
CA ARG A 179 15.95 -0.12 -5.67
C ARG A 179 17.31 0.01 -4.98
N ASN A 180 17.85 -1.12 -4.51
CA ASN A 180 19.04 -1.16 -3.67
C ASN A 180 20.11 -2.12 -4.27
N PRO A 181 20.77 -1.78 -5.40
CA PRO A 181 21.58 -2.72 -6.18
C PRO A 181 22.80 -3.28 -5.45
N ARG A 182 23.18 -2.68 -4.32
CA ARG A 182 24.34 -3.11 -3.51
C ARG A 182 23.96 -3.90 -2.27
N LEU A 183 22.66 -4.12 -2.03
CA LEU A 183 22.17 -4.85 -0.87
C LEU A 183 21.77 -6.27 -1.27
N ASP A 184 22.26 -7.25 -0.50
CA ASP A 184 21.80 -8.63 -0.59
C ASP A 184 20.60 -8.88 0.33
N ARG A 185 20.02 -10.08 0.22
CA ARG A 185 18.87 -10.50 1.01
C ARG A 185 19.09 -10.37 2.51
N GLU A 186 20.25 -10.80 3.00
CA GLU A 186 20.58 -10.77 4.43
C GLU A 186 20.62 -9.34 4.97
N THR A 187 21.22 -8.44 4.23
CA THR A 187 21.28 -7.01 4.57
C THR A 187 19.89 -6.37 4.53
N LEU A 188 19.07 -6.67 3.52
CA LEU A 188 17.68 -6.21 3.45
C LEU A 188 16.86 -6.71 4.65
N GLU A 189 16.96 -7.99 4.99
CA GLU A 189 16.28 -8.54 6.18
C GLU A 189 16.73 -7.86 7.47
N ARG A 190 18.02 -7.55 7.61
CA ARG A 190 18.52 -6.81 8.77
C ARG A 190 17.88 -5.42 8.84
N HIS A 191 17.80 -4.68 7.73
CA HIS A 191 17.10 -3.40 7.70
C HIS A 191 15.61 -3.54 8.04
N LEU A 192 14.92 -4.56 7.52
CA LEU A 192 13.53 -4.79 7.88
C LEU A 192 13.37 -5.09 9.38
N ARG A 193 14.28 -5.86 9.98
CA ARG A 193 14.30 -6.10 11.44
C ARG A 193 14.51 -4.79 12.20
N ASP A 194 15.47 -3.98 11.78
CA ASP A 194 15.84 -2.73 12.45
C ASP A 194 14.73 -1.67 12.37
N TYR A 195 14.07 -1.54 11.20
CA TYR A 195 13.11 -0.47 10.95
C TYR A 195 11.64 -0.86 11.17
N LEU A 196 11.31 -2.15 11.10
CA LEU A 196 9.94 -2.65 11.33
C LEU A 196 9.78 -3.40 12.65
N GLY A 197 10.86 -3.74 13.36
CA GLY A 197 10.82 -4.54 14.57
C GLY A 197 10.33 -5.98 14.33
N VAL A 198 10.50 -6.53 13.13
CA VAL A 198 10.16 -7.91 12.78
C VAL A 198 11.32 -8.84 13.07
N SER A 199 11.05 -10.14 13.28
CA SER A 199 12.06 -11.18 13.48
C SER A 199 12.10 -12.19 12.33
N THR A 200 11.01 -12.28 11.56
CA THR A 200 10.83 -13.24 10.47
C THR A 200 10.37 -12.51 9.23
N VAL A 201 11.08 -12.72 8.12
CA VAL A 201 10.72 -12.19 6.81
C VAL A 201 10.39 -13.37 5.89
N ILE A 202 9.19 -13.36 5.33
CA ILE A 202 8.72 -14.39 4.40
C ILE A 202 8.76 -13.81 2.99
N TRP A 203 9.55 -14.42 2.14
CA TRP A 203 9.78 -14.00 0.77
C TRP A 203 8.87 -14.77 -0.18
N LEU A 204 7.93 -14.07 -0.80
CA LEU A 204 7.21 -14.56 -1.96
C LEU A 204 8.01 -14.24 -3.23
N GLY A 205 7.80 -15.00 -4.31
CA GLY A 205 8.58 -14.83 -5.53
C GLY A 205 8.25 -13.53 -6.27
N LYS A 206 7.23 -13.60 -7.12
CA LYS A 206 6.74 -12.46 -7.90
C LYS A 206 5.50 -11.84 -7.27
N GLY A 207 5.24 -10.57 -7.60
CA GLY A 207 3.98 -9.90 -7.31
C GLY A 207 2.89 -10.22 -8.34
N VAL A 208 1.83 -9.41 -8.38
CA VAL A 208 0.75 -9.56 -9.37
C VAL A 208 1.30 -9.33 -10.77
N PHE A 209 0.84 -10.11 -11.74
CA PHE A 209 1.31 -10.03 -13.13
C PHE A 209 1.14 -8.62 -13.70
N ASN A 210 2.21 -8.11 -14.29
CA ASN A 210 2.31 -6.77 -14.88
C ASN A 210 2.14 -5.61 -13.89
N ASP A 211 2.49 -5.82 -12.62
CA ASP A 211 2.54 -4.76 -11.62
C ASP A 211 3.68 -3.78 -11.93
N GLU A 212 3.34 -2.50 -12.09
CA GLU A 212 4.29 -1.44 -12.46
C GLU A 212 5.30 -1.11 -11.35
N THR A 213 5.05 -1.60 -10.12
CA THR A 213 5.91 -1.40 -8.96
C THR A 213 6.98 -2.48 -8.78
N ASP A 214 7.15 -3.36 -9.78
CA ASP A 214 7.96 -4.58 -9.70
C ASP A 214 7.42 -5.55 -8.65
N GLY A 215 6.11 -5.69 -8.55
CA GLY A 215 5.48 -6.75 -7.78
C GLY A 215 5.35 -6.47 -6.29
N HIS A 216 4.78 -5.34 -5.91
CA HIS A 216 4.46 -5.06 -4.51
C HIS A 216 3.64 -6.17 -3.85
N ILE A 217 3.94 -6.42 -2.57
CA ILE A 217 3.25 -7.45 -1.79
C ILE A 217 1.77 -7.12 -1.56
N ASP A 218 1.41 -5.85 -1.46
CA ASP A 218 0.05 -5.39 -1.16
C ASP A 218 -0.97 -5.67 -2.27
N ASN A 219 -0.51 -5.96 -3.49
CA ASN A 219 -1.33 -6.48 -4.58
C ASN A 219 -1.46 -8.02 -4.54
N LEU A 220 -0.45 -8.72 -4.00
CA LEU A 220 -0.39 -10.18 -4.01
C LEU A 220 -0.97 -10.79 -2.75
N ALA A 221 -0.52 -10.35 -1.58
CA ALA A 221 -0.90 -10.94 -0.29
C ALA A 221 -0.91 -9.93 0.85
N CYS A 222 -1.85 -10.08 1.79
CA CYS A 222 -1.91 -9.29 3.01
C CYS A 222 -2.33 -10.13 4.22
N PHE A 223 -1.88 -9.76 5.42
CA PHE A 223 -2.36 -10.37 6.65
C PHE A 223 -3.79 -9.92 6.98
N ALA A 224 -4.68 -10.88 7.21
CA ALA A 224 -6.00 -10.63 7.76
C ALA A 224 -5.97 -10.58 9.31
N ARG A 225 -5.10 -11.37 9.89
CA ARG A 225 -4.71 -11.46 11.30
C ARG A 225 -3.45 -12.30 11.42
N PRO A 226 -2.81 -12.39 12.61
CA PRO A 226 -1.65 -13.28 12.77
C PRO A 226 -1.99 -14.73 12.36
N GLY A 227 -1.15 -15.32 11.52
CA GLY A 227 -1.33 -16.67 10.99
C GLY A 227 -2.38 -16.81 9.87
N GLU A 228 -3.07 -15.75 9.44
CA GLU A 228 -4.04 -15.79 8.33
C GLU A 228 -3.70 -14.74 7.27
N VAL A 229 -3.61 -15.18 6.00
CA VAL A 229 -3.21 -14.36 4.85
C VAL A 229 -4.28 -14.42 3.76
N CYS A 230 -4.66 -13.28 3.19
CA CYS A 230 -5.38 -13.19 1.93
C CYS A 230 -4.39 -13.23 0.78
N LEU A 231 -4.66 -14.00 -0.26
CA LEU A 231 -3.79 -14.19 -1.43
C LEU A 231 -4.60 -14.02 -2.71
N THR A 232 -4.12 -13.21 -3.65
CA THR A 232 -4.66 -13.11 -5.02
C THR A 232 -4.57 -14.48 -5.70
N TRP A 233 -5.69 -14.95 -6.27
CA TRP A 233 -5.79 -16.30 -6.81
C TRP A 233 -6.58 -16.36 -8.13
N THR A 234 -6.12 -17.19 -9.04
CA THR A 234 -6.87 -17.61 -10.23
C THR A 234 -6.68 -19.11 -10.46
N ASP A 235 -7.74 -19.79 -10.87
CA ASP A 235 -7.71 -21.20 -11.29
C ASP A 235 -7.50 -21.35 -12.80
N ASP A 236 -7.49 -20.23 -13.57
CA ASP A 236 -7.20 -20.29 -15.03
C ASP A 236 -5.70 -20.48 -15.26
N GLU A 237 -5.30 -21.70 -15.58
CA GLU A 237 -3.88 -22.06 -15.85
C GLU A 237 -3.29 -21.33 -17.06
N ARG A 238 -4.13 -20.73 -17.92
CA ARG A 238 -3.67 -19.93 -19.08
C ARG A 238 -3.34 -18.49 -18.68
N ASP A 239 -3.80 -18.05 -17.50
CA ASP A 239 -3.47 -16.72 -16.99
C ASP A 239 -2.08 -16.76 -16.34
N PRO A 240 -1.13 -15.89 -16.74
CA PRO A 240 0.19 -15.80 -16.08
C PRO A 240 0.13 -15.63 -14.56
N GLN A 241 -0.94 -15.04 -14.04
CA GLN A 241 -1.16 -14.92 -12.59
C GLN A 241 -1.29 -16.27 -11.89
N HIS A 242 -1.73 -17.33 -12.58
CA HIS A 242 -1.89 -18.65 -11.97
C HIS A 242 -0.57 -19.18 -11.40
N ALA A 243 0.50 -19.17 -12.19
CA ALA A 243 1.81 -19.65 -11.75
C ALA A 243 2.35 -18.83 -10.58
N ILE A 244 2.16 -17.49 -10.60
CA ILE A 244 2.57 -16.60 -9.52
C ILE A 244 1.80 -16.92 -8.23
N SER A 245 0.48 -17.06 -8.32
CA SER A 245 -0.36 -17.36 -7.16
C SER A 245 -0.03 -18.74 -6.55
N ARG A 246 0.29 -19.72 -7.38
CA ARG A 246 0.70 -21.06 -6.93
C ARG A 246 2.03 -21.05 -6.20
N ASP A 247 3.07 -20.42 -6.76
CA ASP A 247 4.37 -20.25 -6.10
C ASP A 247 4.20 -19.57 -4.73
N ALA A 248 3.43 -18.47 -4.69
CA ALA A 248 3.16 -17.75 -3.44
C ALA A 248 2.43 -18.62 -2.41
N TRP A 249 1.45 -19.41 -2.85
CA TRP A 249 0.72 -20.33 -1.98
C TRP A 249 1.59 -21.44 -1.44
N GLU A 250 2.45 -22.05 -2.25
CA GLU A 250 3.39 -23.09 -1.85
C GLU A 250 4.38 -22.56 -0.80
N ARG A 251 4.99 -21.39 -1.06
CA ARG A 251 5.89 -20.73 -0.09
C ARG A 251 5.20 -20.41 1.24
N LEU A 252 3.95 -19.93 1.23
CA LEU A 252 3.19 -19.67 2.45
C LEU A 252 2.86 -20.95 3.23
N ASN A 253 2.55 -22.08 2.56
CA ASN A 253 2.30 -23.34 3.22
C ASN A 253 3.54 -23.93 3.92
N ASP A 254 4.72 -23.74 3.32
CA ASP A 254 5.98 -24.22 3.86
C ASP A 254 6.52 -23.31 4.98
N ALA A 255 6.16 -22.04 4.95
CA ALA A 255 6.63 -21.05 5.91
C ALA A 255 5.98 -21.20 7.30
N ARG A 256 6.62 -20.56 8.27
CA ARG A 256 6.10 -20.35 9.63
C ARG A 256 6.26 -18.89 9.97
N ASP A 257 5.29 -18.35 10.67
CA ASP A 257 5.39 -16.99 11.19
C ASP A 257 6.41 -16.88 12.35
N ALA A 258 6.62 -15.69 12.88
CA ALA A 258 7.55 -15.42 13.97
C ALA A 258 7.24 -16.18 15.28
N ARG A 259 6.04 -16.78 15.37
CA ARG A 259 5.61 -17.62 16.51
C ARG A 259 5.53 -19.11 16.18
N GLY A 260 6.03 -19.54 15.01
CA GLY A 260 6.03 -20.92 14.57
C GLY A 260 4.69 -21.44 14.03
N ARG A 261 3.67 -20.58 13.84
CA ARG A 261 2.35 -20.98 13.32
C ARG A 261 2.41 -21.21 11.80
N ARG A 262 1.63 -22.17 11.32
CA ARG A 262 1.34 -22.31 9.89
C ARG A 262 0.36 -21.24 9.44
N PHE A 263 0.43 -20.87 8.16
CA PHE A 263 -0.51 -19.92 7.58
C PHE A 263 -1.80 -20.61 7.12
N LYS A 264 -2.92 -19.97 7.43
CA LYS A 264 -4.19 -20.23 6.75
C LYS A 264 -4.35 -19.22 5.62
N VAL A 265 -4.34 -19.72 4.39
CA VAL A 265 -4.41 -18.89 3.19
C VAL A 265 -5.85 -18.79 2.68
N HIS A 266 -6.35 -17.56 2.57
CA HIS A 266 -7.65 -17.25 1.99
C HIS A 266 -7.45 -16.80 0.54
N LYS A 267 -7.87 -17.61 -0.41
CA LYS A 267 -7.77 -17.32 -1.84
C LYS A 267 -8.85 -16.32 -2.24
N LEU A 268 -8.46 -15.08 -2.61
CA LEU A 268 -9.34 -14.09 -3.20
C LEU A 268 -9.26 -14.21 -4.72
N PRO A 269 -10.41 -14.30 -5.43
CA PRO A 269 -10.37 -14.39 -6.88
C PRO A 269 -9.65 -13.18 -7.46
N SER A 270 -8.81 -13.39 -8.48
CA SER A 270 -8.34 -12.30 -9.33
C SER A 270 -9.53 -11.73 -10.11
N PRO A 271 -9.64 -10.41 -10.34
CA PRO A 271 -10.51 -9.92 -11.41
C PRO A 271 -10.01 -10.53 -12.72
N GLY A 272 -10.90 -10.73 -13.67
CA GLY A 272 -10.46 -11.22 -15.00
C GLY A 272 -9.39 -10.29 -15.58
N PRO A 273 -8.73 -10.69 -16.69
CA PRO A 273 -7.77 -9.81 -17.36
C PRO A 273 -8.44 -8.48 -17.71
N LEU A 274 -7.98 -7.41 -17.09
CA LEU A 274 -8.45 -6.05 -17.33
C LEU A 274 -7.43 -5.32 -18.19
N TYR A 275 -7.89 -4.61 -19.21
CA TYR A 275 -7.02 -3.90 -20.14
C TYR A 275 -7.41 -2.42 -20.21
N MET A 276 -6.41 -1.56 -20.44
CA MET A 276 -6.63 -0.17 -20.78
C MET A 276 -7.23 -0.07 -22.18
N ASN A 277 -8.32 0.63 -22.34
CA ASN A 277 -8.92 0.82 -23.67
C ASN A 277 -8.38 2.09 -24.36
N ALA A 278 -8.68 2.24 -25.67
CA ALA A 278 -8.18 3.35 -26.47
C ALA A 278 -8.63 4.73 -25.94
N LYS A 279 -9.87 4.84 -25.44
CA LYS A 279 -10.40 6.09 -24.88
C LYS A 279 -9.68 6.46 -23.56
N GLU A 280 -9.40 5.47 -22.73
CA GLU A 280 -8.68 5.68 -21.47
C GLU A 280 -7.24 6.13 -21.73
N ALA A 281 -6.53 5.44 -22.65
CA ALA A 281 -5.16 5.79 -23.02
C ALA A 281 -5.06 7.18 -23.68
N SER A 282 -6.01 7.55 -24.54
CA SER A 282 -6.02 8.86 -25.22
C SER A 282 -6.31 10.03 -24.27
N GLY A 283 -6.86 9.76 -23.09
CA GLY A 283 -7.11 10.77 -22.07
C GLY A 283 -5.88 11.16 -21.25
N LEU A 284 -4.76 10.44 -21.39
CA LEU A 284 -3.49 10.73 -20.70
C LEU A 284 -2.68 11.78 -21.46
N ALA A 285 -2.12 12.75 -20.72
CA ALA A 285 -1.18 13.69 -21.30
C ALA A 285 0.18 13.02 -21.52
N THR A 286 0.87 13.40 -22.59
CA THR A 286 2.25 12.93 -22.83
C THR A 286 3.24 13.86 -22.14
N ARG A 287 4.09 13.30 -21.29
CA ARG A 287 5.17 14.04 -20.62
C ARG A 287 6.50 13.27 -20.78
N LYS A 288 7.59 14.01 -21.01
CA LYS A 288 8.94 13.44 -21.03
C LYS A 288 9.30 12.96 -19.61
N GLY A 289 9.85 11.76 -19.50
CA GLY A 289 10.24 11.17 -18.20
C GLY A 289 9.09 10.43 -17.49
N THR A 290 7.94 10.24 -18.15
CA THR A 290 6.83 9.44 -17.61
C THR A 290 6.64 8.19 -18.45
N LYS A 291 6.41 7.04 -17.80
CA LYS A 291 6.09 5.77 -18.47
C LYS A 291 4.80 5.90 -19.25
N LYS A 292 4.83 5.47 -20.51
CA LYS A 292 3.64 5.45 -21.37
C LYS A 292 2.74 4.26 -20.99
N ARG A 293 1.43 4.49 -21.02
CA ARG A 293 0.39 3.47 -20.80
C ARG A 293 -0.47 3.37 -22.07
N PRO A 294 -0.11 2.52 -23.05
CA PRO A 294 -0.87 2.38 -24.26
C PRO A 294 -2.16 1.58 -24.08
N ALA A 295 -3.09 1.74 -25.01
CA ALA A 295 -4.24 0.86 -25.12
C ALA A 295 -3.80 -0.59 -25.33
N GLY A 296 -4.49 -1.52 -24.68
CA GLY A 296 -4.16 -2.95 -24.69
C GLY A 296 -3.22 -3.39 -23.57
N ASP A 297 -2.63 -2.47 -22.81
CA ASP A 297 -1.87 -2.86 -21.62
C ASP A 297 -2.77 -3.51 -20.59
N ARG A 298 -2.33 -4.65 -20.06
CA ARG A 298 -3.01 -5.34 -18.97
C ARG A 298 -2.76 -4.60 -17.66
N LEU A 299 -3.85 -4.36 -16.92
CA LEU A 299 -3.82 -3.70 -15.62
C LEU A 299 -3.60 -4.72 -14.50
N ALA A 300 -2.78 -4.39 -13.52
CA ALA A 300 -2.48 -5.25 -12.35
C ALA A 300 -3.62 -5.20 -11.31
N GLY A 301 -4.81 -5.64 -11.69
CA GLY A 301 -5.99 -5.63 -10.82
C GLY A 301 -5.92 -6.70 -9.73
N SER A 302 -6.17 -6.31 -8.49
CA SER A 302 -6.25 -7.23 -7.36
C SER A 302 -7.28 -6.80 -6.32
N TYR A 303 -8.08 -7.75 -5.83
CA TYR A 303 -8.96 -7.53 -4.68
C TYR A 303 -8.22 -7.58 -3.34
N VAL A 304 -6.97 -8.05 -3.29
CA VAL A 304 -6.14 -8.02 -2.09
C VAL A 304 -5.70 -6.60 -1.73
N ASN A 305 -5.67 -5.69 -2.70
CA ASN A 305 -5.35 -4.29 -2.50
C ASN A 305 -6.54 -3.49 -1.92
N PHE A 306 -7.16 -4.01 -0.85
CA PHE A 306 -8.17 -3.35 -0.05
C PHE A 306 -7.54 -2.63 1.14
N PHE A 307 -8.25 -1.67 1.74
CA PHE A 307 -7.86 -1.01 2.98
C PHE A 307 -8.63 -1.57 4.17
N ILE A 308 -7.91 -1.89 5.28
CA ILE A 308 -8.50 -2.37 6.54
C ILE A 308 -8.74 -1.18 7.47
N ALA A 309 -9.94 -0.62 7.46
CA ALA A 309 -10.32 0.48 8.35
C ALA A 309 -10.87 -0.01 9.69
N ASN A 310 -10.97 0.87 10.69
CA ASN A 310 -11.65 0.60 11.95
C ASN A 310 -13.10 0.17 11.73
N GLY A 311 -13.40 -1.11 11.91
CA GLY A 311 -14.75 -1.67 11.71
C GLY A 311 -15.18 -1.83 10.24
N GLY A 312 -14.32 -1.54 9.27
CA GLY A 312 -14.61 -1.66 7.83
C GLY A 312 -13.49 -2.27 7.00
N ILE A 313 -13.86 -2.82 5.85
CA ILE A 313 -12.96 -3.18 4.74
C ILE A 313 -13.42 -2.37 3.54
N VAL A 314 -12.56 -1.50 3.02
CA VAL A 314 -12.84 -0.74 1.80
C VAL A 314 -12.20 -1.49 0.63
N MET A 315 -13.03 -2.16 -0.15
CA MET A 315 -12.63 -3.10 -1.20
C MET A 315 -12.80 -2.46 -2.59
N PRO A 316 -11.82 -2.59 -3.50
CA PRO A 316 -12.00 -2.15 -4.88
C PRO A 316 -13.07 -2.99 -5.58
N GLN A 317 -13.93 -2.36 -6.38
CA GLN A 317 -14.79 -2.99 -7.36
C GLN A 317 -14.15 -2.83 -8.74
N LEU A 318 -13.80 -3.96 -9.36
CA LEU A 318 -12.99 -4.03 -10.58
C LEU A 318 -13.70 -4.76 -11.72
N ASP A 319 -14.42 -5.84 -11.39
CA ASP A 319 -15.15 -6.67 -12.36
C ASP A 319 -16.44 -7.21 -11.72
N ALA A 320 -17.58 -6.82 -12.29
CA ALA A 320 -18.90 -7.21 -11.79
C ALA A 320 -19.09 -8.74 -11.68
N ARG A 321 -18.32 -9.53 -12.44
CA ARG A 321 -18.35 -11.00 -12.42
C ARG A 321 -17.74 -11.57 -11.14
N THR A 322 -16.72 -10.92 -10.59
CA THR A 322 -15.92 -11.42 -9.45
C THR A 322 -16.06 -10.57 -8.18
N ASP A 323 -16.50 -9.31 -8.27
CA ASP A 323 -16.69 -8.40 -7.13
C ASP A 323 -17.50 -9.03 -6.00
N ARG A 324 -18.62 -9.71 -6.35
CA ARG A 324 -19.50 -10.34 -5.36
C ARG A 324 -18.83 -11.50 -4.63
N ALA A 325 -18.06 -12.31 -5.36
CA ALA A 325 -17.30 -13.44 -4.78
C ALA A 325 -16.21 -12.94 -3.84
N ALA A 326 -15.40 -11.95 -4.26
CA ALA A 326 -14.39 -11.33 -3.43
C ALA A 326 -14.99 -10.73 -2.14
N ALA A 327 -16.08 -9.96 -2.25
CA ALA A 327 -16.77 -9.40 -1.10
C ALA A 327 -17.32 -10.49 -0.15
N SER A 328 -17.82 -11.61 -0.67
CA SER A 328 -18.32 -12.72 0.14
C SER A 328 -17.19 -13.37 0.95
N ILE A 329 -16.01 -13.57 0.33
CA ILE A 329 -14.85 -14.11 1.03
C ILE A 329 -14.37 -13.14 2.10
N LEU A 330 -14.23 -11.85 1.79
CA LEU A 330 -13.80 -10.84 2.76
C LEU A 330 -14.74 -10.74 3.96
N ARG A 331 -16.08 -10.86 3.79
CA ARG A 331 -17.02 -10.91 4.92
C ARG A 331 -16.77 -12.12 5.84
N LYS A 332 -16.38 -13.26 5.29
CA LYS A 332 -16.03 -14.45 6.09
C LYS A 332 -14.68 -14.29 6.79
N VAL A 333 -13.71 -13.67 6.11
CA VAL A 333 -12.38 -13.42 6.67
C VAL A 333 -12.44 -12.36 7.76
N PHE A 334 -13.25 -11.31 7.59
CA PHE A 334 -13.39 -10.20 8.52
C PHE A 334 -14.81 -10.09 9.09
N PRO A 335 -15.28 -11.08 9.91
CA PRO A 335 -16.69 -11.14 10.31
C PRO A 335 -17.13 -9.97 11.20
N LYS A 336 -16.18 -9.24 11.81
CA LYS A 336 -16.47 -8.07 12.66
C LYS A 336 -16.31 -6.74 11.90
N ARG A 337 -16.00 -6.76 10.59
CA ARG A 337 -15.83 -5.57 9.76
C ARG A 337 -16.85 -5.55 8.62
N ARG A 338 -17.39 -4.38 8.35
CA ARG A 338 -18.32 -4.17 7.24
C ARG A 338 -17.52 -4.04 5.93
N VAL A 339 -17.78 -4.92 4.96
CA VAL A 339 -17.17 -4.84 3.62
C VAL A 339 -17.94 -3.83 2.77
N VAL A 340 -17.26 -2.79 2.31
CA VAL A 340 -17.76 -1.72 1.44
C VAL A 340 -17.00 -1.77 0.13
N GLY A 341 -17.69 -2.05 -0.98
CA GLY A 341 -17.13 -1.97 -2.32
C GLY A 341 -17.17 -0.55 -2.85
N VAL A 342 -16.08 -0.10 -3.49
CA VAL A 342 -15.97 1.21 -4.14
C VAL A 342 -15.49 1.00 -5.58
N PRO A 343 -16.16 1.60 -6.60
CA PRO A 343 -15.67 1.55 -7.98
C PRO A 343 -14.24 2.11 -8.06
N ALA A 344 -13.29 1.27 -8.49
CA ALA A 344 -11.87 1.60 -8.41
C ALA A 344 -11.12 1.52 -9.75
N ARG A 345 -11.86 1.41 -10.89
CA ARG A 345 -11.21 1.36 -12.20
C ARG A 345 -10.33 2.58 -12.47
N GLU A 346 -10.75 3.78 -12.07
CA GLU A 346 -9.95 5.00 -12.30
C GLU A 346 -8.67 5.01 -11.46
N VAL A 347 -8.67 4.41 -10.28
CA VAL A 347 -7.45 4.22 -9.48
C VAL A 347 -6.54 3.19 -10.15
N LEU A 348 -7.12 2.08 -10.62
CA LEU A 348 -6.37 1.01 -11.30
C LEU A 348 -5.70 1.48 -12.60
N LEU A 349 -6.34 2.38 -13.35
CA LEU A 349 -5.75 3.00 -14.54
C LEU A 349 -4.48 3.80 -14.24
N GLY A 350 -4.33 4.30 -13.03
CA GLY A 350 -3.13 4.98 -12.53
C GLY A 350 -1.98 4.03 -12.15
N GLY A 351 -2.21 2.72 -12.09
CA GLY A 351 -1.18 1.70 -11.81
C GLY A 351 -1.28 1.02 -10.44
N GLY A 352 -2.23 1.40 -9.58
CA GLY A 352 -2.43 0.81 -8.25
C GLY A 352 -3.90 0.69 -7.85
N ASN A 353 -4.18 0.53 -6.55
CA ASN A 353 -5.56 0.44 -6.08
C ASN A 353 -5.75 1.10 -4.70
N ILE A 354 -6.80 0.71 -3.95
CA ILE A 354 -7.25 1.41 -2.72
C ILE A 354 -6.17 1.39 -1.63
N HIS A 355 -5.46 0.28 -1.42
CA HIS A 355 -4.38 0.22 -0.44
C HIS A 355 -3.22 1.16 -0.81
N CYS A 356 -2.85 1.20 -2.09
CA CYS A 356 -1.75 2.04 -2.60
C CYS A 356 -1.97 3.55 -2.36
N ILE A 357 -3.21 4.00 -2.31
CA ILE A 357 -3.56 5.43 -2.11
C ILE A 357 -3.85 5.80 -0.66
N THR A 358 -3.67 4.88 0.29
CA THR A 358 -4.02 5.05 1.70
C THR A 358 -2.86 4.72 2.62
N GLN A 359 -2.75 5.43 3.75
CA GLN A 359 -1.79 5.14 4.81
C GLN A 359 -2.44 5.33 6.17
N GLN A 360 -2.55 4.25 6.95
CA GLN A 360 -3.09 4.29 8.30
C GLN A 360 -2.11 4.96 9.28
N VAL A 361 -2.67 5.71 10.22
CA VAL A 361 -1.98 6.18 11.42
C VAL A 361 -2.43 5.28 12.57
N PRO A 362 -1.54 4.52 13.22
CA PRO A 362 -1.94 3.64 14.30
C PRO A 362 -2.42 4.42 15.51
N ALA A 363 -3.39 3.85 16.24
CA ALA A 363 -3.80 4.40 17.52
C ALA A 363 -2.67 4.29 18.55
N ALA A 364 -2.61 5.26 19.47
CA ALA A 364 -1.68 5.18 20.61
C ALA A 364 -2.07 4.02 21.54
N GLY A 365 -1.07 3.44 22.23
CA GLY A 365 -1.32 2.42 23.26
C GLY A 365 -1.51 1.00 22.74
N LEU A 366 -1.18 0.73 21.48
CA LEU A 366 -1.17 -0.63 20.95
C LEU A 366 -0.17 -1.51 21.71
N GLN A 367 -0.56 -2.76 21.98
CA GLN A 367 0.26 -3.72 22.72
C GLN A 367 0.65 -4.89 21.82
N ARG A 368 1.94 -5.16 21.71
CA ARG A 368 2.39 -6.39 21.08
C ARG A 368 2.02 -7.58 21.96
N LYS A 369 1.19 -8.47 21.48
CA LYS A 369 0.81 -9.67 22.22
C LYS A 369 2.05 -10.50 22.54
N LYS A 370 2.22 -10.87 23.81
CA LYS A 370 3.29 -11.80 24.19
C LYS A 370 3.03 -13.16 23.58
N PRO A 371 4.07 -13.97 23.27
CA PRO A 371 3.89 -15.39 22.95
C PRO A 371 3.11 -16.04 24.09
N GLU A 372 2.06 -16.79 23.76
CA GLU A 372 1.47 -17.71 24.73
C GLU A 372 2.55 -18.75 25.06
N ARG A 373 2.83 -18.94 26.34
CA ARG A 373 3.85 -19.91 26.82
C ARG A 373 3.35 -21.33 26.65
#